data_9436ef025a7749e89874651ebcaec903
#
_entry.id   9436ef025a7749e89874651ebcaec903
#
_cell.length_a   1.000
_cell.length_b   1.000
_cell.length_c   1.000
_cell.angle_alpha   90.00
_cell.angle_beta   90.00
_cell.angle_gamma   90.00
#
_symmetry.space_group_name_H-M   'P 1'
#
loop_
_entity.id
_entity.type
_entity.pdbx_description
1 polymer ?
#
loop_
_entity_poly.entity_id
_entity_poly.type
_entity_poly.pdbx_seq_one_letter_code
_entity_poly.pdbx_strand_id
1 'polypeptide(L)'
;MNMTPHRKLWPAMGALLFLVPALVGIAFADDQQGGTHHQRNKSPETLYIWAGDQARLAPDFLAVIDFDESSPSYGRVVKTVPVPPPGNVSNEPHHCHLSADKNILACGGLLSLLRGQNGIFFFDVSHPRDPRFLFAANGSKSSITDDFLPLEKGGFLVTQMGSSTGMTPGRVAEFNVNLRMIAEWPSRPPEMGFNPHGISARPELNLMLTSDFMMPASSLNIVPGDPELRGSIRVWDFNRRKIIRTISIPDAIGTMDVKLIPGDPKGRAFTAGMFDGLVYLVDPERGTAEVVFDCEDIVPHIEVPVRGGMVQLLAMPQSGERLLFASFQAGQVGMLDVSNPKHPVQTGIVSLGVDAGPHAIKLTDDDKRLVVTDYFLNEDDFGKIHFEGDHKVHVIKVFKDHLERDPRFELDFNTAFPTGPARPHGIEMK
;
A
#
# COMPACT_ATOMS: atom_id res chain seq x y z
N MET A 1 -61.05 2.41 42.77
CA MET A 1 -61.12 3.69 43.47
C MET A 1 -60.37 4.67 42.59
N ASN A 2 -61.05 5.37 41.74
CA ASN A 2 -61.54 6.78 41.90
C ASN A 2 -60.30 7.74 42.04
N MET A 3 -60.11 8.77 41.30
CA MET A 3 -60.86 9.55 40.30
C MET A 3 -59.89 10.58 39.67
N THR A 4 -60.04 10.83 38.39
CA THR A 4 -59.74 12.09 37.69
C THR A 4 -60.68 13.23 38.19
N PRO A 5 -60.73 14.49 37.69
CA PRO A 5 -59.90 15.24 36.66
C PRO A 5 -59.79 16.77 36.99
N HIS A 6 -59.38 17.61 36.03
CA HIS A 6 -59.87 18.93 35.54
C HIS A 6 -58.71 19.83 35.06
N ARG A 7 -58.57 20.15 33.78
CA ARG A 7 -59.19 21.17 32.87
C ARG A 7 -59.13 22.63 33.34
N LYS A 8 -58.51 23.50 32.53
CA LYS A 8 -59.04 24.73 31.85
C LYS A 8 -57.87 25.54 31.28
N LEU A 9 -57.75 25.78 29.97
CA LEU A 9 -58.39 26.70 29.05
C LEU A 9 -57.99 28.19 29.21
N TRP A 10 -57.18 28.69 28.26
CA TRP A 10 -57.21 29.84 27.32
C TRP A 10 -57.83 31.18 27.80
N PRO A 11 -57.60 32.38 27.15
CA PRO A 11 -57.14 32.75 25.80
C PRO A 11 -56.21 34.01 25.73
N ALA A 12 -55.42 34.24 24.66
CA ALA A 12 -55.66 34.94 23.40
C ALA A 12 -55.27 36.44 23.30
N MET A 13 -54.90 36.83 22.10
CA MET A 13 -54.77 38.15 21.46
C MET A 13 -53.48 38.95 21.79
N GLY A 14 -52.65 39.42 20.91
CA GLY A 14 -52.81 39.72 19.47
C GLY A 14 -52.17 41.08 19.21
N ALA A 15 -51.23 41.17 18.31
CA ALA A 15 -50.93 42.44 17.59
C ALA A 15 -50.11 42.18 16.34
N LEU A 16 -50.69 42.43 15.18
CA LEU A 16 -50.10 42.55 13.87
C LEU A 16 -49.29 43.85 13.78
N LEU A 17 -48.09 43.76 13.24
CA LEU A 17 -47.39 44.92 12.63
C LEU A 17 -46.82 44.48 11.29
N PHE A 18 -47.37 45.09 10.23
CA PHE A 18 -46.92 44.99 8.87
C PHE A 18 -45.64 45.83 8.70
N LEU A 19 -44.60 45.25 8.11
CA LEU A 19 -43.51 46.01 7.50
C LEU A 19 -43.25 45.46 6.10
N VAL A 20 -43.31 46.37 5.15
CA VAL A 20 -43.19 46.20 3.69
C VAL A 20 -41.72 45.87 3.35
N PRO A 21 -41.44 44.92 2.44
CA PRO A 21 -40.08 44.69 1.99
C PRO A 21 -39.67 45.65 0.87
N ALA A 22 -38.52 46.27 1.03
CA ALA A 22 -37.84 46.95 -0.05
C ALA A 22 -37.18 45.94 -0.97
N LEU A 23 -37.56 45.93 -2.24
CA LEU A 23 -36.89 45.19 -3.31
C LEU A 23 -35.54 45.85 -3.61
N VAL A 24 -34.45 45.16 -3.32
CA VAL A 24 -33.14 45.42 -3.91
C VAL A 24 -32.92 44.34 -4.97
N GLY A 25 -32.91 44.76 -6.22
CA GLY A 25 -32.60 43.92 -7.36
C GLY A 25 -31.10 43.54 -7.34
N ILE A 26 -30.82 42.25 -7.23
CA ILE A 26 -29.50 41.69 -7.48
C ILE A 26 -29.53 41.07 -8.89
N ALA A 27 -28.75 41.65 -9.78
CA ALA A 27 -28.51 41.10 -11.12
C ALA A 27 -27.78 39.76 -10.98
N PHE A 28 -28.41 38.68 -11.46
CA PHE A 28 -27.72 37.41 -11.67
C PHE A 28 -26.86 37.54 -12.93
N ALA A 29 -25.55 37.57 -12.76
CA ALA A 29 -24.63 37.24 -13.83
C ALA A 29 -24.62 35.71 -14.00
N ASP A 30 -25.07 35.29 -15.16
CA ASP A 30 -25.05 33.89 -15.60
C ASP A 30 -23.59 33.57 -16.00
N ASP A 31 -22.84 32.91 -15.12
CA ASP A 31 -21.49 32.42 -15.44
C ASP A 31 -21.53 30.87 -15.49
N GLN A 32 -22.03 30.36 -16.62
CA GLN A 32 -21.93 29.00 -17.04
C GLN A 32 -20.47 28.74 -17.49
N GLN A 33 -19.57 28.46 -16.54
CA GLN A 33 -18.34 27.74 -16.83
C GLN A 33 -18.31 26.51 -15.96
N GLY A 34 -18.74 25.39 -16.54
CA GLY A 34 -18.48 24.05 -16.06
C GLY A 34 -16.99 23.71 -16.16
N GLY A 35 -16.20 24.26 -15.25
CA GLY A 35 -14.83 23.86 -15.01
C GLY A 35 -14.83 22.81 -13.93
N THR A 36 -14.56 21.56 -14.28
CA THR A 36 -14.08 20.56 -13.34
C THR A 36 -12.79 21.10 -12.73
N HIS A 37 -12.88 21.63 -11.51
CA HIS A 37 -11.71 21.92 -10.70
C HIS A 37 -10.99 20.60 -10.44
N HIS A 38 -10.02 20.25 -11.29
CA HIS A 38 -8.92 19.40 -10.87
C HIS A 38 -8.22 20.18 -9.75
N GLN A 39 -8.53 19.86 -8.49
CA GLN A 39 -7.64 20.24 -7.40
C GLN A 39 -6.27 19.70 -7.77
N ARG A 40 -5.33 20.59 -8.06
CA ARG A 40 -3.91 20.20 -8.19
C ARG A 40 -3.56 19.56 -6.87
N ASN A 41 -3.28 18.27 -6.88
CA ASN A 41 -2.80 17.57 -5.70
C ASN A 41 -1.58 18.32 -5.17
N LYS A 42 -1.67 18.77 -3.93
CA LYS A 42 -0.56 19.45 -3.26
C LYS A 42 0.54 18.41 -3.04
N SER A 43 1.79 18.77 -3.28
CA SER A 43 2.93 17.91 -2.92
C SER A 43 2.91 17.59 -1.43
N PRO A 44 3.10 16.33 -1.02
CA PRO A 44 3.10 15.95 0.39
C PRO A 44 4.28 16.60 1.14
N GLU A 45 4.03 17.00 2.37
CA GLU A 45 5.00 17.67 3.25
C GLU A 45 5.50 16.77 4.39
N THR A 46 4.88 15.60 4.57
CA THR A 46 5.24 14.63 5.62
C THR A 46 5.37 13.25 5.00
N LEU A 47 6.48 12.58 5.28
CA LEU A 47 6.73 11.20 4.92
C LEU A 47 6.69 10.34 6.18
N TYR A 48 5.98 9.22 6.10
CA TYR A 48 5.92 8.19 7.11
C TYR A 48 6.67 6.96 6.63
N ILE A 49 7.59 6.46 7.46
CA ILE A 49 8.25 5.17 7.25
C ILE A 49 7.93 4.27 8.45
N TRP A 50 7.28 3.15 8.18
CA TRP A 50 7.08 2.09 9.15
C TRP A 50 8.34 1.25 9.24
N ALA A 51 8.93 1.15 10.43
CA ALA A 51 10.28 0.65 10.61
C ALA A 51 10.42 -0.22 11.85
N GLY A 52 11.37 -1.14 11.79
CA GLY A 52 11.77 -2.00 12.92
C GLY A 52 13.20 -1.76 13.38
N ASP A 53 13.47 -2.09 14.63
CA ASP A 53 14.83 -2.17 15.16
C ASP A 53 15.62 -3.27 14.42
N GLN A 54 16.84 -2.96 13.96
CA GLN A 54 17.67 -3.90 13.21
C GLN A 54 17.99 -5.17 14.02
N ALA A 55 18.25 -5.00 15.32
CA ALA A 55 18.53 -6.10 16.24
C ALA A 55 17.28 -6.86 16.69
N ARG A 56 16.08 -6.39 16.33
CA ARG A 56 14.79 -6.96 16.74
C ARG A 56 14.59 -7.04 18.26
N LEU A 57 15.18 -6.11 19.01
CA LEU A 57 15.15 -6.04 20.47
C LEU A 57 14.38 -4.83 21.02
N ALA A 58 14.36 -3.73 20.26
CA ALA A 58 13.63 -2.53 20.60
C ALA A 58 12.27 -2.46 19.87
N PRO A 59 11.33 -1.60 20.30
CA PRO A 59 10.03 -1.45 19.69
C PRO A 59 10.09 -1.07 18.19
N ASP A 60 9.24 -1.70 17.39
CA ASP A 60 8.92 -1.21 16.06
C ASP A 60 8.25 0.17 16.16
N PHE A 61 8.42 1.03 15.17
CA PHE A 61 8.01 2.43 15.26
C PHE A 61 7.66 3.05 13.91
N LEU A 62 6.82 4.07 13.95
CA LEU A 62 6.58 4.95 12.81
C LEU A 62 7.56 6.13 12.87
N ALA A 63 8.41 6.27 11.85
CA ALA A 63 9.25 7.44 11.66
C ALA A 63 8.48 8.51 10.88
N VAL A 64 8.53 9.75 11.35
CA VAL A 64 7.94 10.94 10.72
C VAL A 64 9.08 11.79 10.20
N ILE A 65 9.07 12.07 8.91
CA ILE A 65 10.15 12.73 8.19
C ILE A 65 9.62 14.02 7.56
N ASP A 66 10.39 15.09 7.63
CA ASP A 66 10.11 16.32 6.90
C ASP A 66 10.28 16.09 5.40
N PHE A 67 9.20 16.20 4.65
CA PHE A 67 9.15 15.91 3.22
C PHE A 67 8.84 17.15 2.35
N ASP A 68 8.83 18.32 2.96
CA ASP A 68 8.71 19.61 2.28
C ASP A 68 10.06 19.98 1.64
N GLU A 69 10.14 19.96 0.30
CA GLU A 69 11.35 20.28 -0.44
C GLU A 69 11.86 21.71 -0.21
N SER A 70 11.00 22.63 0.28
CA SER A 70 11.36 23.99 0.64
C SER A 70 11.90 24.13 2.06
N SER A 71 11.72 23.11 2.88
CA SER A 71 12.16 23.09 4.28
C SER A 71 13.67 22.93 4.40
N PRO A 72 14.34 23.65 5.32
CA PRO A 72 15.75 23.43 5.62
C PRO A 72 16.00 22.07 6.32
N SER A 73 14.95 21.42 6.80
CA SER A 73 14.99 20.09 7.44
C SER A 73 14.49 18.97 6.51
N TYR A 74 14.37 19.22 5.22
CA TYR A 74 13.99 18.21 4.23
C TYR A 74 14.82 16.93 4.36
N GLY A 75 14.17 15.78 4.47
CA GLY A 75 14.80 14.48 4.69
C GLY A 75 15.19 14.18 6.15
N ARG A 76 14.89 15.07 7.12
CA ARG A 76 15.20 14.82 8.52
C ARG A 76 14.04 14.14 9.25
N VAL A 77 14.38 13.20 10.13
CA VAL A 77 13.42 12.62 11.09
C VAL A 77 13.01 13.71 12.08
N VAL A 78 11.71 14.00 12.14
CA VAL A 78 11.15 15.00 13.06
C VAL A 78 10.52 14.37 14.29
N LYS A 79 10.11 13.09 14.19
CA LYS A 79 9.50 12.34 15.30
C LYS A 79 9.59 10.85 15.04
N THR A 80 9.60 10.06 16.12
CA THR A 80 9.31 8.62 16.10
C THR A 80 8.13 8.32 17.01
N VAL A 81 7.27 7.37 16.59
CA VAL A 81 6.13 6.90 17.37
C VAL A 81 6.28 5.41 17.56
N PRO A 82 6.88 4.97 18.68
CA PRO A 82 7.05 3.56 18.98
C PRO A 82 5.71 2.89 19.28
N VAL A 83 5.58 1.63 18.89
CA VAL A 83 4.47 0.79 19.32
C VAL A 83 4.62 0.54 20.83
N PRO A 84 3.56 0.76 21.62
CA PRO A 84 3.62 0.48 23.05
C PRO A 84 3.50 -1.03 23.35
N PRO A 85 4.08 -1.52 24.45
CA PRO A 85 3.90 -2.90 24.88
C PRO A 85 2.43 -3.18 25.30
N PRO A 86 1.97 -4.45 25.22
CA PRO A 86 2.69 -5.63 24.74
C PRO A 86 2.63 -5.78 23.22
N GLY A 87 3.52 -6.62 22.66
CA GLY A 87 3.46 -6.97 21.23
C GLY A 87 4.09 -5.93 20.31
N ASN A 88 5.09 -5.23 20.81
CA ASN A 88 5.70 -4.08 20.17
C ASN A 88 7.07 -4.34 19.54
N VAL A 89 7.59 -5.56 19.60
CA VAL A 89 8.97 -5.87 19.19
C VAL A 89 8.98 -7.00 18.17
N SER A 90 9.80 -6.86 17.13
CA SER A 90 10.04 -7.93 16.13
C SER A 90 8.78 -8.36 15.38
N ASN A 91 7.88 -7.41 15.08
CA ASN A 91 6.71 -7.67 14.24
C ASN A 91 7.07 -7.77 12.76
N GLU A 92 8.26 -7.34 12.38
CA GLU A 92 8.72 -7.16 11.01
C GLU A 92 7.80 -6.16 10.28
N PRO A 93 8.00 -4.86 10.50
CA PRO A 93 7.30 -3.80 9.78
C PRO A 93 7.24 -4.07 8.28
N HIS A 94 6.04 -3.94 7.71
CA HIS A 94 5.79 -4.25 6.31
C HIS A 94 5.01 -3.11 5.64
N HIS A 95 4.15 -3.36 4.67
CA HIS A 95 3.47 -2.31 3.92
C HIS A 95 2.54 -1.46 4.78
N CYS A 96 2.28 -0.24 4.32
CA CYS A 96 1.36 0.72 4.93
C CYS A 96 0.44 1.35 3.89
N HIS A 97 -0.74 1.80 4.33
CA HIS A 97 -1.60 2.64 3.51
C HIS A 97 -2.42 3.63 4.34
N LEU A 98 -2.57 4.86 3.82
CA LEU A 98 -3.47 5.86 4.39
C LEU A 98 -4.93 5.53 4.10
N SER A 99 -5.84 5.85 5.02
CA SER A 99 -7.29 5.87 4.76
C SER A 99 -7.65 6.87 3.66
N ALA A 100 -8.81 6.72 3.06
CA ALA A 100 -9.27 7.59 1.98
C ALA A 100 -9.31 9.09 2.38
N ASP A 101 -9.61 9.40 3.65
CA ASP A 101 -9.57 10.74 4.22
C ASP A 101 -8.17 11.16 4.72
N LYS A 102 -7.18 10.28 4.59
CA LYS A 102 -5.79 10.45 5.02
C LYS A 102 -5.60 10.74 6.51
N ASN A 103 -6.54 10.35 7.37
CA ASN A 103 -6.44 10.59 8.82
C ASN A 103 -5.97 9.37 9.60
N ILE A 104 -6.08 8.18 9.03
CA ILE A 104 -5.60 6.93 9.60
C ILE A 104 -4.52 6.34 8.70
N LEU A 105 -3.44 5.88 9.31
CA LEU A 105 -2.43 5.05 8.67
C LEU A 105 -2.56 3.63 9.21
N ALA A 106 -2.73 2.66 8.31
CA ALA A 106 -2.73 1.24 8.62
C ALA A 106 -1.43 0.61 8.13
N CYS A 107 -0.77 -0.20 8.96
CA CYS A 107 0.52 -0.83 8.67
C CYS A 107 0.52 -2.31 9.04
N GLY A 108 1.29 -3.11 8.31
CA GLY A 108 1.46 -4.54 8.52
C GLY A 108 2.66 -4.90 9.40
N GLY A 109 2.55 -6.06 10.06
CA GLY A 109 3.66 -6.72 10.73
C GLY A 109 3.75 -8.16 10.24
N LEU A 110 4.69 -8.42 9.33
CA LEU A 110 4.80 -9.68 8.59
C LEU A 110 5.03 -10.88 9.51
N LEU A 111 5.90 -10.72 10.52
CA LEU A 111 6.30 -11.81 11.43
C LEU A 111 5.56 -11.81 12.77
N SER A 112 4.56 -10.96 12.96
CA SER A 112 3.80 -10.87 14.22
C SER A 112 3.21 -12.22 14.65
N LEU A 113 2.77 -13.06 13.68
CA LEU A 113 2.27 -14.40 13.94
C LEU A 113 3.29 -15.25 14.69
N LEU A 114 4.57 -15.22 14.30
CA LEU A 114 5.64 -16.03 14.89
C LEU A 114 5.92 -15.65 16.36
N ARG A 115 5.50 -14.46 16.76
CA ARG A 115 5.62 -13.93 18.12
C ARG A 115 4.31 -14.00 18.90
N GLY A 116 3.23 -14.51 18.30
CA GLY A 116 1.90 -14.51 18.90
C GLY A 116 1.35 -13.10 19.13
N GLN A 117 1.73 -12.14 18.27
CA GLN A 117 1.40 -10.71 18.36
C GLN A 117 0.38 -10.31 17.30
N ASN A 118 -0.22 -9.13 17.48
CA ASN A 118 -1.08 -8.52 16.48
C ASN A 118 -0.26 -8.03 15.28
N GLY A 119 -0.75 -8.28 14.06
CA GLY A 119 -0.04 -7.99 12.81
C GLY A 119 -0.59 -6.82 12.00
N ILE A 120 -1.62 -6.11 12.50
CA ILE A 120 -2.20 -4.95 11.83
C ILE A 120 -2.18 -3.78 12.82
N PHE A 121 -1.49 -2.70 12.47
CA PHE A 121 -1.25 -1.54 13.33
C PHE A 121 -1.96 -0.32 12.78
N PHE A 122 -2.63 0.45 13.64
CA PHE A 122 -3.32 1.67 13.24
C PHE A 122 -2.74 2.88 13.97
N PHE A 123 -2.53 3.96 13.22
CA PHE A 123 -2.07 5.25 13.72
C PHE A 123 -3.04 6.36 13.32
N ASP A 124 -3.34 7.27 14.23
CA ASP A 124 -3.97 8.55 13.92
C ASP A 124 -2.90 9.50 13.37
N VAL A 125 -3.06 9.89 12.12
CA VAL A 125 -2.20 10.83 11.41
C VAL A 125 -2.95 12.10 10.98
N SER A 126 -4.08 12.39 11.64
CA SER A 126 -4.86 13.63 11.40
C SER A 126 -4.01 14.88 11.59
N HIS A 127 -3.04 14.82 12.51
CA HIS A 127 -1.98 15.80 12.69
C HIS A 127 -0.66 15.23 12.09
N PRO A 128 -0.29 15.58 10.85
CA PRO A 128 0.76 14.87 10.11
C PRO A 128 2.11 14.80 10.84
N ARG A 129 2.52 15.88 11.52
CA ARG A 129 3.79 15.91 12.26
C ARG A 129 3.70 15.41 13.68
N ASP A 130 2.50 15.05 14.16
CA ASP A 130 2.24 14.53 15.52
C ASP A 130 1.32 13.31 15.53
N PRO A 131 1.66 12.22 14.78
CA PRO A 131 0.88 11.00 14.78
C PRO A 131 0.87 10.31 16.14
N ARG A 132 -0.17 9.45 16.35
CA ARG A 132 -0.34 8.67 17.57
C ARG A 132 -0.69 7.23 17.23
N PHE A 133 -0.08 6.29 17.93
CA PHE A 133 -0.52 4.91 17.89
C PHE A 133 -1.93 4.78 18.46
N LEU A 134 -2.80 4.07 17.78
CA LEU A 134 -4.17 3.80 18.24
C LEU A 134 -4.26 2.42 18.91
N PHE A 135 -4.06 1.38 18.12
CA PHE A 135 -4.08 -0.02 18.58
C PHE A 135 -3.55 -0.94 17.49
N ALA A 136 -3.35 -2.21 17.86
CA ALA A 136 -3.07 -3.28 16.91
C ALA A 136 -4.18 -4.34 16.94
N ALA A 137 -4.41 -4.98 15.78
CA ALA A 137 -5.44 -6.00 15.56
C ALA A 137 -4.89 -7.21 14.80
N ASN A 138 -5.69 -8.28 14.75
CA ASN A 138 -5.43 -9.47 13.93
C ASN A 138 -6.68 -9.91 13.17
N GLY A 139 -6.47 -10.67 12.10
CA GLY A 139 -7.47 -11.58 11.57
C GLY A 139 -7.82 -12.69 12.58
N SER A 140 -9.02 -13.23 12.52
CA SER A 140 -9.41 -14.38 13.34
C SER A 140 -9.13 -15.72 12.65
N LYS A 141 -9.07 -15.71 11.31
CA LYS A 141 -8.88 -16.90 10.44
C LYS A 141 -7.64 -16.77 9.57
N SER A 142 -7.01 -15.62 9.55
CA SER A 142 -5.88 -15.29 8.70
C SER A 142 -4.80 -14.53 9.45
N SER A 143 -3.61 -14.48 8.87
CA SER A 143 -2.39 -13.89 9.44
C SER A 143 -1.42 -13.52 8.33
N ILE A 144 -0.27 -12.97 8.72
CA ILE A 144 0.79 -12.53 7.81
C ILE A 144 0.26 -11.39 6.95
N THR A 145 0.18 -10.22 7.57
CA THR A 145 -0.37 -9.01 6.99
C THR A 145 0.56 -8.44 5.94
N ASP A 146 -0.01 -8.12 4.79
CA ASP A 146 0.75 -7.59 3.68
C ASP A 146 0.24 -6.21 3.21
N ASP A 147 -0.67 -6.14 2.26
CA ASP A 147 -1.07 -4.91 1.60
C ASP A 147 -2.47 -4.42 2.04
N PHE A 148 -2.73 -3.15 1.82
CA PHE A 148 -3.93 -2.45 2.28
C PHE A 148 -4.60 -1.70 1.14
N LEU A 149 -5.91 -1.83 1.03
CA LEU A 149 -6.75 -1.04 0.13
C LEU A 149 -7.69 -0.18 0.96
N PRO A 150 -7.55 1.16 0.96
CA PRO A 150 -8.49 2.05 1.63
C PRO A 150 -9.85 2.04 0.92
N LEU A 151 -10.92 2.04 1.70
CA LEU A 151 -12.28 2.11 1.19
C LEU A 151 -12.79 3.56 1.20
N GLU A 152 -13.43 4.02 0.13
CA GLU A 152 -13.95 5.39 0.00
C GLU A 152 -14.86 5.82 1.16
N LYS A 153 -15.65 4.88 1.70
CA LYS A 153 -16.54 5.13 2.84
C LYS A 153 -15.86 4.97 4.20
N GLY A 154 -14.54 4.87 4.20
CA GLY A 154 -13.69 4.61 5.37
C GLY A 154 -13.50 3.13 5.67
N GLY A 155 -12.40 2.82 6.36
CA GLY A 155 -11.95 1.46 6.62
C GLY A 155 -11.00 0.94 5.54
N PHE A 156 -10.69 -0.37 5.59
CA PHE A 156 -9.68 -1.00 4.75
C PHE A 156 -10.07 -2.42 4.36
N LEU A 157 -9.63 -2.85 3.18
CA LEU A 157 -9.39 -4.26 2.88
C LEU A 157 -7.90 -4.54 3.06
N VAL A 158 -7.57 -5.63 3.74
CA VAL A 158 -6.19 -5.96 4.14
C VAL A 158 -5.88 -7.39 3.70
N THR A 159 -4.87 -7.57 2.88
CA THR A 159 -4.44 -8.91 2.49
C THR A 159 -3.71 -9.59 3.65
N GLN A 160 -4.04 -10.84 3.84
CA GLN A 160 -3.47 -11.73 4.84
C GLN A 160 -3.01 -12.97 4.10
N MET A 161 -1.70 -13.11 3.89
CA MET A 161 -1.16 -14.18 3.04
C MET A 161 -1.40 -15.58 3.60
N GLY A 162 -1.43 -15.73 4.92
CA GLY A 162 -1.60 -17.02 5.57
C GLY A 162 -2.96 -17.20 6.27
N SER A 163 -3.31 -18.45 6.53
CA SER A 163 -4.32 -18.79 7.53
C SER A 163 -3.86 -18.36 8.93
N SER A 164 -4.69 -18.57 9.96
CA SER A 164 -4.30 -18.29 11.36
C SER A 164 -3.03 -19.01 11.85
N THR A 165 -2.51 -19.93 11.05
CA THR A 165 -1.26 -20.68 11.32
C THR A 165 -0.18 -20.42 10.28
N GLY A 166 -0.35 -19.43 9.39
CA GLY A 166 0.58 -19.14 8.31
C GLY A 166 0.49 -20.07 7.09
N MET A 167 -0.37 -21.10 7.14
CA MET A 167 -0.63 -22.01 6.01
C MET A 167 -1.53 -21.35 4.95
N THR A 168 -1.84 -22.06 3.89
CA THR A 168 -2.90 -21.69 2.93
C THR A 168 -4.27 -22.20 3.42
N PRO A 169 -5.40 -21.57 3.09
CA PRO A 169 -5.53 -20.32 2.38
C PRO A 169 -5.45 -19.08 3.29
N GLY A 170 -4.92 -17.99 2.73
CA GLY A 170 -5.03 -16.66 3.31
C GLY A 170 -6.45 -16.06 3.20
N ARG A 171 -6.57 -14.77 3.45
CA ARG A 171 -7.84 -14.00 3.39
C ARG A 171 -7.58 -12.54 3.01
N VAL A 172 -8.68 -11.84 2.71
CA VAL A 172 -8.74 -10.39 2.73
C VAL A 172 -9.61 -10.00 3.92
N ALA A 173 -9.01 -9.41 4.94
CA ALA A 173 -9.72 -8.91 6.12
C ALA A 173 -10.36 -7.55 5.82
N GLU A 174 -11.60 -7.31 6.24
CA GLU A 174 -12.31 -6.07 6.04
C GLU A 174 -12.52 -5.34 7.37
N PHE A 175 -12.03 -4.12 7.44
CA PHE A 175 -12.21 -3.20 8.56
C PHE A 175 -13.19 -2.09 8.16
N ASN A 176 -14.12 -1.77 9.04
CA ASN A 176 -15.05 -0.67 8.82
C ASN A 176 -14.42 0.70 9.18
N VAL A 177 -15.19 1.79 9.00
CA VAL A 177 -14.75 3.16 9.32
C VAL A 177 -14.31 3.37 10.78
N ASN A 178 -14.80 2.55 11.71
CA ASN A 178 -14.40 2.56 13.12
C ASN A 178 -13.20 1.63 13.40
N LEU A 179 -12.51 1.17 12.37
CA LEU A 179 -11.37 0.25 12.42
C LEU A 179 -11.68 -1.07 13.15
N ARG A 180 -12.94 -1.52 13.12
CA ARG A 180 -13.34 -2.83 13.62
C ARG A 180 -13.35 -3.81 12.47
N MET A 181 -12.70 -4.94 12.62
CA MET A 181 -12.78 -6.02 11.66
C MET A 181 -14.22 -6.56 11.62
N ILE A 182 -14.82 -6.59 10.44
CA ILE A 182 -16.21 -7.02 10.22
C ILE A 182 -16.31 -8.32 9.44
N ALA A 183 -15.29 -8.68 8.66
CA ALA A 183 -15.28 -9.91 7.88
C ALA A 183 -13.86 -10.29 7.45
N GLU A 184 -13.72 -11.55 7.03
CA GLU A 184 -12.55 -12.10 6.35
C GLU A 184 -13.02 -12.85 5.11
N TRP A 185 -12.60 -12.37 3.94
CA TRP A 185 -13.06 -12.83 2.64
C TRP A 185 -12.04 -13.74 1.92
N PRO A 186 -12.49 -14.67 1.09
CA PRO A 186 -13.89 -15.06 0.91
C PRO A 186 -14.41 -15.78 2.14
N SER A 187 -15.74 -15.74 2.38
CA SER A 187 -16.39 -16.42 3.51
C SER A 187 -16.19 -17.95 3.48
N ARG A 188 -16.10 -18.51 2.27
CA ARG A 188 -15.66 -19.90 2.03
C ARG A 188 -14.28 -19.83 1.40
N PRO A 189 -13.30 -20.56 1.95
CA PRO A 189 -11.96 -20.57 1.41
C PRO A 189 -11.99 -21.01 -0.05
N PRO A 190 -11.19 -20.35 -0.91
CA PRO A 190 -10.91 -20.86 -2.23
C PRO A 190 -10.14 -22.16 -2.13
N GLU A 191 -9.97 -22.82 -3.27
CA GLU A 191 -9.05 -23.95 -3.39
C GLU A 191 -7.64 -23.59 -2.89
N MET A 192 -6.86 -24.61 -2.57
CA MET A 192 -5.48 -24.44 -2.12
C MET A 192 -4.70 -23.51 -3.06
N GLY A 193 -3.81 -22.71 -2.47
CA GLY A 193 -2.96 -21.79 -3.21
C GLY A 193 -3.40 -20.31 -3.14
N PHE A 194 -4.42 -19.98 -2.36
CA PHE A 194 -4.78 -18.57 -2.12
C PHE A 194 -3.92 -17.96 -1.02
N ASN A 195 -2.92 -17.20 -1.44
CA ASN A 195 -1.98 -16.49 -0.57
C ASN A 195 -1.87 -15.03 -1.04
N PRO A 196 -2.91 -14.20 -0.77
CA PRO A 196 -3.00 -12.84 -1.31
C PRO A 196 -1.93 -11.93 -0.71
N HIS A 197 -1.14 -11.31 -1.59
CA HIS A 197 -0.13 -10.32 -1.29
C HIS A 197 -0.62 -8.93 -1.74
N GLY A 198 -0.36 -8.52 -2.97
CA GLY A 198 -0.84 -7.23 -3.48
C GLY A 198 -2.36 -7.17 -3.69
N ILE A 199 -2.94 -5.98 -3.55
CA ILE A 199 -4.36 -5.71 -3.78
C ILE A 199 -4.55 -4.41 -4.56
N SER A 200 -5.45 -4.43 -5.57
CA SER A 200 -5.80 -3.26 -6.36
C SER A 200 -7.28 -3.30 -6.73
N ALA A 201 -7.98 -2.17 -6.73
CA ALA A 201 -9.41 -2.14 -7.05
C ALA A 201 -9.80 -0.96 -7.95
N ARG A 202 -10.82 -1.20 -8.74
CA ARG A 202 -11.58 -0.23 -9.54
C ARG A 202 -13.06 -0.40 -9.18
N PRO A 203 -13.54 0.23 -8.07
CA PRO A 203 -14.90 0.07 -7.57
C PRO A 203 -15.97 0.43 -8.62
N GLU A 204 -15.71 1.41 -9.47
CA GLU A 204 -16.59 1.83 -10.55
C GLU A 204 -16.77 0.74 -11.65
N LEU A 205 -15.84 -0.18 -11.76
CA LEU A 205 -15.93 -1.37 -12.60
C LEU A 205 -16.42 -2.61 -11.83
N ASN A 206 -16.73 -2.46 -10.53
CA ASN A 206 -16.99 -3.58 -9.62
C ASN A 206 -15.87 -4.63 -9.63
N LEU A 207 -14.63 -4.19 -9.77
CA LEU A 207 -13.45 -5.02 -9.96
C LEU A 207 -12.44 -4.82 -8.83
N MET A 208 -11.92 -5.94 -8.32
CA MET A 208 -10.75 -5.99 -7.45
C MET A 208 -9.86 -7.15 -7.90
N LEU A 209 -8.56 -6.96 -7.81
CA LEU A 209 -7.57 -7.99 -8.06
C LEU A 209 -6.72 -8.20 -6.82
N THR A 210 -6.33 -9.45 -6.55
CA THR A 210 -5.25 -9.78 -5.62
C THR A 210 -4.26 -10.71 -6.31
N SER A 211 -2.97 -10.49 -6.06
CA SER A 211 -1.91 -11.40 -6.50
C SER A 211 -1.66 -12.46 -5.43
N ASP A 212 -1.37 -13.70 -5.84
CA ASP A 212 -0.91 -14.76 -4.93
C ASP A 212 0.61 -14.87 -5.02
N PHE A 213 1.31 -14.72 -3.88
CA PHE A 213 2.77 -14.66 -3.87
C PHE A 213 3.43 -15.98 -3.46
N MET A 214 3.24 -16.41 -2.24
CA MET A 214 3.79 -17.65 -1.71
C MET A 214 3.01 -18.14 -0.49
N MET A 215 3.19 -19.39 -0.10
CA MET A 215 2.67 -19.89 1.17
C MET A 215 3.62 -19.48 2.30
N PRO A 216 3.24 -18.58 3.23
CA PRO A 216 4.16 -18.06 4.23
C PRO A 216 4.77 -19.13 5.12
N ALA A 217 4.00 -20.18 5.47
CA ALA A 217 4.50 -21.24 6.34
C ALA A 217 5.71 -21.98 5.78
N SER A 218 5.83 -22.09 4.44
CA SER A 218 6.99 -22.70 3.80
C SER A 218 8.20 -21.77 3.70
N SER A 219 7.97 -20.47 3.43
CA SER A 219 9.04 -19.49 3.36
C SER A 219 9.58 -19.09 4.74
N LEU A 220 8.72 -19.09 5.75
CA LEU A 220 9.08 -18.76 7.14
C LEU A 220 9.51 -19.99 7.98
N ASN A 221 9.82 -21.11 7.35
CA ASN A 221 10.20 -22.37 8.01
C ASN A 221 9.25 -22.87 9.12
N ILE A 222 7.97 -22.45 9.06
CA ILE A 222 6.93 -23.00 9.96
C ILE A 222 6.69 -24.48 9.63
N VAL A 223 6.77 -24.82 8.33
CA VAL A 223 6.76 -26.20 7.83
C VAL A 223 8.06 -26.47 7.07
N PRO A 224 8.63 -27.68 7.17
CA PRO A 224 9.83 -28.04 6.43
C PRO A 224 9.57 -28.08 4.92
N GLY A 225 10.56 -27.74 4.13
CA GLY A 225 10.54 -27.85 2.67
C GLY A 225 10.98 -26.58 1.96
N ASP A 226 10.99 -26.62 0.64
CA ASP A 226 11.27 -25.46 -0.18
C ASP A 226 10.06 -24.48 -0.18
N PRO A 227 10.28 -23.17 -0.37
CA PRO A 227 9.20 -22.19 -0.45
C PRO A 227 8.19 -22.56 -1.56
N GLU A 228 6.91 -22.63 -1.20
CA GLU A 228 5.81 -22.83 -2.14
C GLU A 228 5.41 -21.50 -2.78
N LEU A 229 6.02 -21.18 -3.93
CA LEU A 229 5.72 -19.98 -4.69
C LEU A 229 4.41 -20.10 -5.45
N ARG A 230 3.78 -18.96 -5.77
CA ARG A 230 2.52 -18.84 -6.51
C ARG A 230 2.70 -18.00 -7.76
N GLY A 231 1.86 -18.25 -8.76
CA GLY A 231 1.78 -17.50 -10.00
C GLY A 231 0.31 -17.38 -10.42
N SER A 232 -0.47 -16.62 -9.65
CA SER A 232 -1.89 -16.40 -9.98
C SER A 232 -2.42 -15.05 -9.52
N ILE A 233 -3.44 -14.58 -10.26
CA ILE A 233 -4.23 -13.40 -9.92
C ILE A 233 -5.67 -13.83 -9.66
N ARG A 234 -6.24 -13.38 -8.54
CA ARG A 234 -7.66 -13.57 -8.24
C ARG A 234 -8.44 -12.34 -8.70
N VAL A 235 -9.46 -12.59 -9.50
CA VAL A 235 -10.43 -11.58 -9.94
C VAL A 235 -11.65 -11.64 -9.04
N TRP A 236 -12.02 -10.51 -8.45
CA TRP A 236 -13.11 -10.42 -7.50
C TRP A 236 -14.23 -9.54 -8.03
N ASP A 237 -15.48 -9.95 -7.73
CA ASP A 237 -16.60 -9.01 -7.65
C ASP A 237 -16.38 -8.16 -6.39
N PHE A 238 -16.01 -6.90 -6.59
CA PHE A 238 -15.66 -5.98 -5.51
C PHE A 238 -16.83 -5.78 -4.54
N ASN A 239 -18.04 -5.57 -5.05
CA ASN A 239 -19.21 -5.27 -4.20
C ASN A 239 -19.64 -6.48 -3.36
N ARG A 240 -19.50 -7.70 -3.90
CA ARG A 240 -19.87 -8.94 -3.22
C ARG A 240 -18.75 -9.57 -2.42
N ARG A 241 -17.52 -9.04 -2.52
CA ARG A 241 -16.33 -9.62 -1.90
C ARG A 241 -16.14 -11.11 -2.26
N LYS A 242 -16.35 -11.44 -3.52
CA LYS A 242 -16.33 -12.81 -4.01
C LYS A 242 -15.31 -12.97 -5.14
N ILE A 243 -14.44 -13.97 -5.02
CA ILE A 243 -13.60 -14.40 -6.14
C ILE A 243 -14.49 -14.98 -7.22
N ILE A 244 -14.43 -14.42 -8.42
CA ILE A 244 -15.20 -14.84 -9.60
C ILE A 244 -14.35 -15.57 -10.64
N ARG A 245 -13.02 -15.41 -10.56
CA ARG A 245 -12.08 -16.06 -11.46
C ARG A 245 -10.69 -16.15 -10.82
N THR A 246 -9.95 -17.19 -11.19
CA THR A 246 -8.50 -17.31 -10.98
C THR A 246 -7.83 -17.28 -12.35
N ILE A 247 -6.83 -16.42 -12.52
CA ILE A 247 -5.96 -16.37 -13.69
C ILE A 247 -4.64 -16.99 -13.27
N SER A 248 -4.37 -18.20 -13.72
CA SER A 248 -3.06 -18.83 -13.54
C SER A 248 -2.08 -18.27 -14.56
N ILE A 249 -0.88 -17.99 -14.10
CA ILE A 249 0.25 -17.54 -14.92
C ILE A 249 1.33 -18.63 -14.77
N PRO A 250 1.36 -19.65 -15.66
CA PRO A 250 2.14 -20.86 -15.45
C PRO A 250 3.64 -20.64 -15.29
N ASP A 251 4.16 -19.62 -15.95
CA ASP A 251 5.58 -19.29 -15.95
C ASP A 251 5.94 -18.23 -14.90
N ALA A 252 4.95 -17.63 -14.21
CA ALA A 252 5.21 -16.65 -13.17
C ALA A 252 5.61 -17.32 -11.86
N ILE A 253 6.71 -16.84 -11.29
CA ILE A 253 7.27 -17.32 -10.04
C ILE A 253 7.20 -16.21 -9.00
N GLY A 254 6.21 -16.29 -8.10
CA GLY A 254 5.99 -15.31 -7.04
C GLY A 254 5.42 -13.99 -7.56
N THR A 255 4.12 -13.98 -7.93
CA THR A 255 3.42 -12.74 -8.30
C THR A 255 3.18 -11.90 -7.05
N MET A 256 4.11 -10.98 -6.76
CA MET A 256 4.11 -10.20 -5.52
C MET A 256 3.05 -9.10 -5.55
N ASP A 257 3.00 -8.30 -6.61
CA ASP A 257 2.12 -7.13 -6.70
C ASP A 257 1.20 -7.18 -7.93
N VAL A 258 0.11 -6.42 -7.87
CA VAL A 258 -0.82 -6.24 -9.01
C VAL A 258 -1.35 -4.81 -9.02
N LYS A 259 -1.19 -4.11 -10.14
CA LYS A 259 -1.66 -2.73 -10.32
C LYS A 259 -2.63 -2.64 -11.48
N LEU A 260 -3.90 -2.33 -11.17
CA LEU A 260 -4.90 -2.00 -12.18
C LEU A 260 -4.50 -0.71 -12.90
N ILE A 261 -4.57 -0.72 -14.23
CA ILE A 261 -4.22 0.45 -15.05
C ILE A 261 -5.30 1.53 -14.84
N PRO A 262 -4.95 2.71 -14.30
CA PRO A 262 -5.88 3.81 -14.14
C PRO A 262 -6.54 4.20 -15.47
N GLY A 263 -7.85 4.40 -15.47
CA GLY A 263 -8.59 4.81 -16.67
C GLY A 263 -8.80 3.73 -17.74
N ASP A 264 -8.20 2.53 -17.63
CA ASP A 264 -8.43 1.46 -18.59
C ASP A 264 -9.87 0.92 -18.50
N PRO A 265 -10.68 1.04 -19.57
CA PRO A 265 -12.10 0.64 -19.53
C PRO A 265 -12.30 -0.89 -19.39
N LYS A 266 -11.27 -1.69 -19.66
CA LYS A 266 -11.29 -3.15 -19.52
C LYS A 266 -10.82 -3.62 -18.15
N GLY A 267 -10.33 -2.71 -17.31
CA GLY A 267 -9.78 -3.06 -16.01
C GLY A 267 -8.54 -3.97 -16.09
N ARG A 268 -7.71 -3.81 -17.13
CA ARG A 268 -6.45 -4.55 -17.22
C ARG A 268 -5.47 -4.10 -16.14
N ALA A 269 -4.51 -4.95 -15.87
CA ALA A 269 -3.53 -4.71 -14.80
C ALA A 269 -2.15 -5.19 -15.22
N PHE A 270 -1.13 -4.67 -14.54
CA PHE A 270 0.21 -5.25 -14.56
C PHE A 270 0.48 -6.03 -13.28
N THR A 271 1.24 -7.11 -13.42
CA THR A 271 1.88 -7.83 -12.33
C THR A 271 3.28 -8.23 -12.77
N ALA A 272 4.15 -8.54 -11.82
CA ALA A 272 5.48 -9.05 -12.12
C ALA A 272 5.76 -10.32 -11.31
N GLY A 273 6.52 -11.23 -11.90
CA GLY A 273 7.07 -12.36 -11.19
C GLY A 273 8.39 -11.96 -10.52
N MET A 274 8.44 -12.10 -9.20
CA MET A 274 9.62 -11.70 -8.43
C MET A 274 10.86 -12.50 -8.83
N PHE A 275 10.72 -13.78 -9.09
CA PHE A 275 11.84 -14.69 -9.34
C PHE A 275 12.06 -15.04 -10.82
N ASP A 276 11.15 -14.66 -11.71
CA ASP A 276 11.31 -14.83 -13.16
C ASP A 276 11.66 -13.53 -13.90
N GLY A 277 11.48 -12.38 -13.25
CA GLY A 277 11.83 -11.07 -13.79
C GLY A 277 10.96 -10.61 -14.95
N LEU A 278 9.77 -11.18 -15.13
CA LEU A 278 8.86 -10.86 -16.21
C LEU A 278 7.71 -9.97 -15.75
N VAL A 279 7.35 -8.99 -16.58
CA VAL A 279 6.13 -8.19 -16.40
C VAL A 279 5.03 -8.75 -17.26
N TYR A 280 3.87 -8.98 -16.66
CA TYR A 280 2.70 -9.56 -17.31
C TYR A 280 1.56 -8.53 -17.40
N LEU A 281 0.90 -8.49 -18.55
CA LEU A 281 -0.38 -7.78 -18.71
C LEU A 281 -1.52 -8.76 -18.42
N VAL A 282 -2.28 -8.47 -17.40
CA VAL A 282 -3.45 -9.25 -16.98
C VAL A 282 -4.72 -8.67 -17.60
N ASP A 283 -5.53 -9.50 -18.23
CA ASP A 283 -6.86 -9.16 -18.74
C ASP A 283 -7.93 -9.91 -17.94
N PRO A 284 -8.57 -9.27 -16.94
CA PRO A 284 -9.56 -9.92 -16.07
C PRO A 284 -10.82 -10.37 -16.81
N GLU A 285 -11.23 -9.64 -17.87
CA GLU A 285 -12.40 -9.98 -18.67
C GLU A 285 -12.17 -11.26 -19.46
N ARG A 286 -11.01 -11.37 -20.12
CA ARG A 286 -10.62 -12.57 -20.87
C ARG A 286 -10.17 -13.72 -19.98
N GLY A 287 -9.64 -13.40 -18.80
CA GLY A 287 -9.05 -14.36 -17.88
C GLY A 287 -7.68 -14.84 -18.33
N THR A 288 -6.89 -13.94 -18.90
CA THR A 288 -5.57 -14.24 -19.45
C THR A 288 -4.51 -13.31 -18.89
N ALA A 289 -3.26 -13.76 -18.89
CA ALA A 289 -2.08 -12.94 -18.70
C ALA A 289 -1.07 -13.24 -19.79
N GLU A 290 -0.40 -12.22 -20.30
CA GLU A 290 0.63 -12.33 -21.34
C GLU A 290 1.89 -11.58 -20.89
N VAL A 291 3.07 -12.15 -21.17
CA VAL A 291 4.35 -11.47 -20.96
C VAL A 291 4.41 -10.28 -21.90
N VAL A 292 4.71 -9.10 -21.36
CA VAL A 292 4.82 -7.87 -22.15
C VAL A 292 6.18 -7.19 -22.01
N PHE A 293 6.96 -7.54 -20.99
CA PHE A 293 8.30 -6.98 -20.80
C PHE A 293 9.19 -7.97 -20.03
N ASP A 294 10.48 -8.00 -20.38
CA ASP A 294 11.52 -8.78 -19.73
C ASP A 294 12.48 -7.83 -19.00
N CYS A 295 12.51 -7.88 -17.69
CA CYS A 295 13.38 -7.00 -16.90
C CYS A 295 14.86 -7.36 -17.03
N GLU A 296 15.21 -8.55 -17.53
CA GLU A 296 16.60 -8.91 -17.82
C GLU A 296 17.22 -7.98 -18.87
N ASP A 297 16.42 -7.45 -19.80
CA ASP A 297 16.87 -6.54 -20.85
C ASP A 297 17.41 -5.21 -20.30
N ILE A 298 17.08 -4.85 -19.06
CA ILE A 298 17.45 -3.58 -18.43
C ILE A 298 18.32 -3.72 -17.19
N VAL A 299 18.63 -4.95 -16.78
CA VAL A 299 19.65 -5.22 -15.74
C VAL A 299 21.01 -5.31 -16.41
N PRO A 300 21.79 -4.24 -16.47
CA PRO A 300 22.98 -4.22 -17.29
C PRO A 300 24.10 -5.04 -16.63
N HIS A 301 24.42 -6.20 -17.21
CA HIS A 301 25.67 -6.94 -16.97
C HIS A 301 26.09 -7.17 -15.51
N ILE A 302 25.15 -7.08 -14.57
CA ILE A 302 25.38 -7.44 -13.17
C ILE A 302 25.01 -8.91 -13.04
N GLU A 303 25.95 -9.75 -12.61
CA GLU A 303 25.62 -11.11 -12.20
C GLU A 303 24.71 -11.05 -10.96
N VAL A 304 23.41 -11.21 -11.18
CA VAL A 304 22.43 -11.31 -10.10
C VAL A 304 21.95 -12.76 -10.01
N PRO A 305 21.77 -13.29 -8.78
CA PRO A 305 21.33 -14.67 -8.60
C PRO A 305 19.92 -14.94 -9.13
N VAL A 306 19.06 -13.93 -9.20
CA VAL A 306 17.68 -14.03 -9.66
C VAL A 306 17.48 -13.21 -10.92
N ARG A 307 16.85 -13.80 -11.92
CA ARG A 307 16.56 -13.18 -13.21
C ARG A 307 15.84 -11.83 -13.05
N GLY A 308 16.21 -10.84 -13.88
CA GLY A 308 15.67 -9.47 -13.77
C GLY A 308 16.04 -8.75 -12.46
N GLY A 309 17.00 -9.29 -11.69
CA GLY A 309 17.43 -8.70 -10.44
C GLY A 309 16.40 -8.75 -9.32
N MET A 310 15.45 -9.70 -9.33
CA MET A 310 14.42 -9.88 -8.32
C MET A 310 13.43 -8.68 -8.29
N VAL A 311 12.51 -8.66 -9.26
CA VAL A 311 11.49 -7.59 -9.38
C VAL A 311 10.55 -7.61 -8.18
N GLN A 312 10.41 -6.46 -7.52
CA GLN A 312 9.63 -6.30 -6.30
C GLN A 312 8.29 -5.59 -6.57
N LEU A 313 8.02 -4.50 -5.86
CA LEU A 313 6.76 -3.79 -5.95
C LEU A 313 6.67 -2.90 -7.20
N LEU A 314 5.44 -2.64 -7.59
CA LEU A 314 5.07 -1.82 -8.73
C LEU A 314 4.42 -0.53 -8.28
N ALA A 315 4.61 0.55 -9.03
CA ALA A 315 3.86 1.79 -8.86
C ALA A 315 3.40 2.34 -10.20
N MET A 316 2.21 2.94 -10.23
CA MET A 316 1.66 3.57 -11.43
C MET A 316 1.16 4.99 -11.10
N PRO A 317 1.48 5.99 -11.94
CA PRO A 317 0.87 7.31 -11.86
C PRO A 317 -0.63 7.26 -12.22
N GLN A 318 -1.36 8.28 -11.82
CA GLN A 318 -2.80 8.40 -12.10
C GLN A 318 -3.12 8.44 -13.60
N SER A 319 -2.16 8.83 -14.43
CA SER A 319 -2.31 8.80 -15.89
C SER A 319 -2.43 7.39 -16.47
N GLY A 320 -1.91 6.38 -15.77
CA GLY A 320 -1.84 5.00 -16.26
C GLY A 320 -0.85 4.79 -17.41
N GLU A 321 -0.04 5.80 -17.75
CA GLU A 321 0.87 5.75 -18.91
C GLU A 321 2.27 5.22 -18.57
N ARG A 322 2.58 5.02 -17.29
CA ARG A 322 3.88 4.53 -16.83
C ARG A 322 3.74 3.45 -15.78
N LEU A 323 4.70 2.55 -15.76
CA LEU A 323 4.88 1.54 -14.74
C LEU A 323 6.29 1.69 -14.16
N LEU A 324 6.39 1.90 -12.85
CA LEU A 324 7.65 1.90 -12.13
C LEU A 324 7.76 0.59 -11.36
N PHE A 325 8.99 0.09 -11.21
CA PHE A 325 9.25 -1.13 -10.45
C PHE A 325 10.63 -1.05 -9.77
N ALA A 326 10.74 -1.72 -8.63
CA ALA A 326 12.00 -1.94 -7.95
C ALA A 326 12.62 -3.27 -8.39
N SER A 327 13.94 -3.28 -8.60
CA SER A 327 14.73 -4.48 -8.84
C SER A 327 15.76 -4.62 -7.71
N PHE A 328 15.43 -5.46 -6.74
CA PHE A 328 16.08 -5.54 -5.44
C PHE A 328 17.57 -5.87 -5.53
N GLN A 329 17.91 -7.02 -6.15
CA GLN A 329 19.30 -7.46 -6.26
C GLN A 329 20.13 -6.63 -7.27
N ALA A 330 19.44 -5.99 -8.23
CA ALA A 330 20.11 -5.09 -9.16
C ALA A 330 20.37 -3.69 -8.56
N GLY A 331 19.80 -3.38 -7.40
CA GLY A 331 19.93 -2.06 -6.78
C GLY A 331 19.38 -0.94 -7.65
N GLN A 332 18.26 -1.17 -8.34
CA GLN A 332 17.74 -0.28 -9.37
C GLN A 332 16.23 -0.04 -9.26
N VAL A 333 15.80 1.11 -9.77
CA VAL A 333 14.40 1.39 -10.04
C VAL A 333 14.25 1.66 -11.53
N GLY A 334 13.34 0.91 -12.17
CA GLY A 334 13.02 1.04 -13.58
C GLY A 334 11.68 1.76 -13.83
N MET A 335 11.55 2.37 -15.00
CA MET A 335 10.31 2.98 -15.49
C MET A 335 10.06 2.58 -16.94
N LEU A 336 8.83 2.15 -17.21
CA LEU A 336 8.34 1.80 -18.54
C LEU A 336 7.26 2.80 -18.95
N ASP A 337 7.26 3.23 -20.21
CA ASP A 337 6.09 3.78 -20.87
C ASP A 337 5.16 2.60 -21.23
N VAL A 338 3.96 2.64 -20.69
CA VAL A 338 2.92 1.63 -20.88
C VAL A 338 1.66 2.22 -21.53
N SER A 339 1.79 3.34 -22.23
CA SER A 339 0.69 3.94 -23.03
C SER A 339 0.11 2.94 -24.02
N ASN A 340 0.95 2.05 -24.55
CA ASN A 340 0.51 0.81 -25.16
C ASN A 340 0.83 -0.35 -24.22
N PRO A 341 -0.12 -0.84 -23.44
CA PRO A 341 0.15 -1.82 -22.39
C PRO A 341 0.64 -3.18 -22.89
N LYS A 342 0.48 -3.46 -24.21
CA LYS A 342 0.99 -4.68 -24.83
C LYS A 342 2.45 -4.58 -25.30
N HIS A 343 2.97 -3.38 -25.40
CA HIS A 343 4.33 -3.11 -25.86
C HIS A 343 4.97 -2.03 -24.99
N PRO A 344 5.24 -2.31 -23.72
CA PRO A 344 5.97 -1.40 -22.84
C PRO A 344 7.35 -1.06 -23.40
N VAL A 345 7.79 0.16 -23.19
CA VAL A 345 9.12 0.63 -23.59
C VAL A 345 9.83 1.23 -22.40
N GLN A 346 11.07 0.81 -22.15
CA GLN A 346 11.88 1.43 -21.10
C GLN A 346 12.12 2.90 -21.41
N THR A 347 11.83 3.76 -20.43
CA THR A 347 12.05 5.20 -20.53
C THR A 347 12.99 5.74 -19.45
N GLY A 348 13.14 5.04 -18.35
CA GLY A 348 14.01 5.46 -17.27
C GLY A 348 14.55 4.29 -16.47
N ILE A 349 15.78 4.49 -15.95
CA ILE A 349 16.38 3.62 -14.95
C ILE A 349 17.26 4.48 -14.07
N VAL A 350 17.27 4.19 -12.77
CA VAL A 350 18.18 4.81 -11.81
C VAL A 350 18.82 3.74 -10.94
N SER A 351 20.13 3.76 -10.83
CA SER A 351 20.86 2.90 -9.91
C SER A 351 20.98 3.58 -8.55
N LEU A 352 20.67 2.84 -7.50
CA LEU A 352 20.85 3.25 -6.10
C LEU A 352 22.16 2.70 -5.51
N GLY A 353 22.75 1.72 -6.18
CA GLY A 353 23.98 1.03 -5.80
C GLY A 353 23.78 -0.48 -5.75
N VAL A 354 24.86 -1.24 -5.91
CA VAL A 354 24.80 -2.72 -5.95
C VAL A 354 24.32 -3.34 -4.63
N ASP A 355 24.51 -2.64 -3.52
CA ASP A 355 24.12 -3.10 -2.18
C ASP A 355 22.86 -2.38 -1.67
N ALA A 356 22.16 -1.60 -2.51
CA ALA A 356 21.02 -0.81 -2.08
C ALA A 356 19.85 -1.71 -1.67
N GLY A 357 19.32 -2.52 -2.56
CA GLY A 357 18.20 -3.40 -2.26
C GLY A 357 16.84 -2.70 -2.21
N PRO A 358 16.45 -1.92 -3.27
CA PRO A 358 15.15 -1.28 -3.32
C PRO A 358 14.02 -2.31 -3.30
N HIS A 359 13.08 -2.13 -2.38
CA HIS A 359 11.92 -3.03 -2.24
C HIS A 359 10.60 -2.28 -2.32
N ALA A 360 10.23 -1.56 -1.27
CA ALA A 360 8.99 -0.80 -1.29
C ALA A 360 9.19 0.51 -2.05
N ILE A 361 8.21 0.81 -2.91
CA ILE A 361 8.16 2.04 -3.70
C ILE A 361 6.79 2.68 -3.61
N LYS A 362 6.74 4.00 -3.46
CA LYS A 362 5.49 4.74 -3.40
C LYS A 362 5.59 6.08 -4.13
N LEU A 363 4.69 6.29 -5.10
CA LEU A 363 4.55 7.58 -5.78
C LEU A 363 3.83 8.60 -4.90
N THR A 364 4.24 9.86 -4.99
CA THR A 364 3.46 10.99 -4.46
C THR A 364 2.16 11.17 -5.25
N ASP A 365 1.13 11.76 -4.64
CA ASP A 365 -0.16 12.00 -5.31
C ASP A 365 -0.07 12.93 -6.53
N ASP A 366 0.99 13.72 -6.63
CA ASP A 366 1.26 14.58 -7.78
C ASP A 366 2.10 13.88 -8.86
N ASP A 367 2.39 12.58 -8.69
CA ASP A 367 3.17 11.72 -9.59
C ASP A 367 4.61 12.21 -9.88
N LYS A 368 5.16 13.12 -9.05
CA LYS A 368 6.47 13.73 -9.32
C LYS A 368 7.63 13.12 -8.59
N ARG A 369 7.37 12.45 -7.48
CA ARG A 369 8.40 11.85 -6.65
C ARG A 369 8.01 10.41 -6.31
N LEU A 370 9.00 9.53 -6.35
CA LEU A 370 8.90 8.17 -5.88
C LEU A 370 9.79 8.03 -4.64
N VAL A 371 9.20 7.60 -3.54
CA VAL A 371 9.97 7.21 -2.34
C VAL A 371 10.27 5.73 -2.43
N VAL A 372 11.49 5.36 -2.06
CA VAL A 372 12.01 3.98 -2.10
C VAL A 372 12.62 3.65 -0.76
N THR A 373 12.33 2.49 -0.21
CA THR A 373 13.04 1.94 0.96
C THR A 373 13.87 0.74 0.54
N ASP A 374 15.12 0.76 0.97
CA ASP A 374 16.11 -0.27 0.67
C ASP A 374 16.15 -1.29 1.82
N TYR A 375 15.12 -2.12 1.86
CA TYR A 375 15.03 -3.21 2.82
C TYR A 375 14.04 -4.28 2.35
N PHE A 376 14.48 -5.52 2.37
CA PHE A 376 13.65 -6.71 2.27
C PHE A 376 14.06 -7.69 3.38
N LEU A 377 13.11 -8.52 3.84
CA LEU A 377 13.37 -9.46 4.92
C LEU A 377 14.56 -10.37 4.59
N ASN A 378 15.58 -10.34 5.45
CA ASN A 378 16.63 -11.35 5.44
C ASN A 378 16.07 -12.68 5.96
N GLU A 379 15.99 -13.67 5.11
CA GLU A 379 15.42 -14.97 5.44
C GLU A 379 16.41 -15.94 6.08
N ASP A 380 17.65 -15.54 6.38
CA ASP A 380 18.61 -16.41 7.07
C ASP A 380 18.08 -16.93 8.41
N ASP A 381 17.29 -16.13 9.10
CA ASP A 381 16.59 -16.55 10.30
C ASP A 381 15.44 -17.54 10.01
N PHE A 382 15.02 -17.65 8.74
CA PHE A 382 13.83 -18.36 8.30
C PHE A 382 14.03 -19.15 6.99
N GLY A 383 15.11 -18.93 6.24
CA GLY A 383 15.39 -19.55 4.94
C GLY A 383 16.85 -19.38 4.50
N LYS A 384 17.08 -18.90 3.28
CA LYS A 384 18.40 -18.86 2.64
C LYS A 384 18.77 -17.52 1.98
N ILE A 385 17.98 -16.47 2.11
CA ILE A 385 18.31 -15.16 1.55
C ILE A 385 19.24 -14.44 2.52
N HIS A 386 20.35 -13.91 2.00
CA HIS A 386 21.45 -13.35 2.81
C HIS A 386 21.59 -11.83 2.68
N PHE A 387 20.74 -11.18 1.89
CA PHE A 387 20.87 -9.78 1.56
C PHE A 387 19.63 -9.00 1.98
N GLU A 388 19.80 -8.03 2.88
CA GLU A 388 18.69 -7.21 3.42
C GLU A 388 18.53 -5.85 2.75
N GLY A 389 19.48 -5.41 1.94
CA GLY A 389 19.58 -4.03 1.48
C GLY A 389 20.46 -3.17 2.39
N ASP A 390 20.65 -1.90 2.04
CA ASP A 390 21.52 -0.99 2.78
C ASP A 390 20.78 -0.11 3.81
N HIS A 391 19.49 -0.35 4.00
CA HIS A 391 18.60 0.33 4.97
C HIS A 391 18.48 1.84 4.78
N LYS A 392 18.62 2.33 3.56
CA LYS A 392 18.39 3.74 3.23
C LYS A 392 16.99 3.99 2.69
N VAL A 393 16.64 5.26 2.67
CA VAL A 393 15.43 5.77 2.02
C VAL A 393 15.85 6.77 0.95
N HIS A 394 15.35 6.56 -0.25
CA HIS A 394 15.65 7.42 -1.40
C HIS A 394 14.41 8.14 -1.90
N VAL A 395 14.62 9.31 -2.48
CA VAL A 395 13.62 10.02 -3.28
C VAL A 395 14.11 10.11 -4.71
N ILE A 396 13.26 9.68 -5.63
CA ILE A 396 13.50 9.72 -7.07
C ILE A 396 12.51 10.69 -7.69
N LYS A 397 12.99 11.67 -8.42
CA LYS A 397 12.18 12.55 -9.24
C LYS A 397 11.76 11.82 -10.49
N VAL A 398 10.45 11.85 -10.75
CA VAL A 398 9.84 11.17 -11.89
C VAL A 398 9.51 12.18 -12.98
N PHE A 399 10.21 12.08 -14.10
CA PHE A 399 9.96 12.87 -15.30
C PHE A 399 9.22 12.03 -16.35
N LYS A 400 8.88 12.67 -17.46
CA LYS A 400 8.14 11.96 -18.52
C LYS A 400 8.96 10.83 -19.14
N ASP A 401 10.24 11.01 -19.27
CA ASP A 401 11.17 10.18 -20.07
C ASP A 401 12.41 9.73 -19.32
N HIS A 402 12.54 10.07 -18.05
CA HIS A 402 13.66 9.63 -17.21
C HIS A 402 13.35 9.68 -15.72
N LEU A 403 14.23 9.10 -14.93
CA LEU A 403 14.26 9.11 -13.47
C LEU A 403 15.54 9.78 -12.99
N GLU A 404 15.45 10.53 -11.89
CA GLU A 404 16.61 11.20 -11.29
C GLU A 404 16.56 11.10 -9.76
N ARG A 405 17.63 10.62 -9.13
CA ARG A 405 17.71 10.62 -7.66
C ARG A 405 17.77 12.06 -7.13
N ASP A 406 16.99 12.41 -6.12
CA ASP A 406 17.12 13.69 -5.42
C ASP A 406 18.34 13.67 -4.48
N PRO A 407 19.44 14.37 -4.81
CA PRO A 407 20.64 14.34 -3.98
C PRO A 407 20.48 15.13 -2.67
N ARG A 408 19.40 15.89 -2.50
CA ARG A 408 19.12 16.65 -1.26
C ARG A 408 18.44 15.79 -0.21
N PHE A 409 17.88 14.63 -0.61
CA PHE A 409 17.24 13.72 0.30
C PHE A 409 18.23 12.60 0.64
N GLU A 410 18.78 12.65 1.84
CA GLU A 410 19.70 11.63 2.36
C GLU A 410 19.17 11.16 3.72
N LEU A 411 18.70 9.92 3.77
CA LEU A 411 18.17 9.32 4.99
C LEU A 411 18.68 7.88 5.13
N ASP A 412 19.60 7.70 6.06
CA ASP A 412 20.23 6.43 6.38
C ASP A 412 19.72 5.91 7.72
N PHE A 413 18.92 4.85 7.70
CA PHE A 413 18.33 4.25 8.88
C PHE A 413 19.33 3.53 9.79
N ASN A 414 20.55 3.28 9.31
CA ASN A 414 21.62 2.78 10.15
C ASN A 414 22.10 3.81 11.19
N THR A 415 21.88 5.11 10.93
CA THR A 415 22.43 6.20 11.73
C THR A 415 21.41 7.26 12.15
N ALA A 416 20.20 7.23 11.61
CA ALA A 416 19.21 8.30 11.79
C ALA A 416 18.61 8.38 13.21
N PHE A 417 18.70 7.32 14.01
CA PHE A 417 17.99 7.21 15.28
C PHE A 417 18.94 7.07 16.48
N PRO A 418 18.70 7.80 17.57
CA PRO A 418 19.49 7.66 18.79
C PRO A 418 19.28 6.30 19.50
N THR A 419 18.22 5.57 19.13
CA THR A 419 17.92 4.23 19.66
C THR A 419 18.74 3.12 19.02
N GLY A 420 19.43 3.41 17.92
CA GLY A 420 20.26 2.47 17.16
C GLY A 420 19.77 2.29 15.72
N PRO A 421 20.45 1.40 14.96
CA PRO A 421 20.12 1.09 13.58
C PRO A 421 18.70 0.52 13.42
N ALA A 422 18.01 0.92 12.34
CA ALA A 422 16.66 0.48 12.04
C ALA A 422 16.53 0.00 10.58
N ARG A 423 15.42 -0.67 10.27
CA ARG A 423 15.06 -1.22 8.96
C ARG A 423 13.84 -0.48 8.43
N PRO A 424 13.95 0.31 7.36
CA PRO A 424 12.82 1.01 6.76
C PRO A 424 12.01 0.08 5.86
N HIS A 425 10.65 0.11 5.94
CA HIS A 425 9.86 -0.70 5.02
C HIS A 425 8.65 0.05 4.48
N GLY A 426 7.53 0.10 5.21
CA GLY A 426 6.29 0.68 4.74
C GLY A 426 6.38 2.20 4.53
N ILE A 427 5.82 2.68 3.42
CA ILE A 427 5.92 4.08 2.98
C ILE A 427 4.53 4.67 2.87
N GLU A 428 4.31 5.87 3.43
CA GLU A 428 3.16 6.71 3.13
C GLU A 428 3.49 8.21 3.24
N MET A 429 2.68 9.02 2.57
CA MET A 429 2.94 10.46 2.49
C MET A 429 1.65 11.28 2.64
N LYS A 430 1.79 12.43 3.37
CA LYS A 430 0.66 13.34 3.61
C LYS A 430 1.07 14.81 3.50
#